data_dc8bf5eb6bd39916846fd4fe69d403f0
#
_entry.id   dc8bf5eb6bd39916846fd4fe69d403f0
#
_cell.length_a   1.000
_cell.length_b   1.000
_cell.length_c   1.000
_cell.angle_alpha   90.00
_cell.angle_beta   90.00
_cell.angle_gamma   90.00
#
_symmetry.space_group_name_H-M   'P 1'
#
loop_
_entity.id
_entity.type
_entity.pdbx_description
1 polymer ?
#
loop_
_entity_poly.entity_id
_entity_poly.type
_entity_poly.pdbx_seq_one_letter_code
_entity_poly.pdbx_strand_id
1 'polypeptide(L)'
;VDRATIGNMAPEYGATMGFFPIDAECTNYLRATGREEKHIATYEAYYKAQGMWGIPTAKGALEFTTEMEIDLNGVVPCVSGPKRPQDRIEVPALKTKFRDLLGADVKAGGFGKADSFKPAEVVVNSKADVKDTITDGSVLIAAITSCTNTSNPSVMLAAGLLAKKAVAKGLKVNPIVKSSLAPGSRV
;
A
#
# COMPACT_ATOMS: atom_id res chain seq x y z
N VAL A 1 8.75 -10.88 -2.62
CA VAL A 1 8.05 -9.96 -1.72
C VAL A 1 6.75 -9.48 -2.34
N ASP A 2 6.75 -9.00 -3.60
CA ASP A 2 5.56 -8.43 -4.26
C ASP A 2 4.39 -9.43 -4.34
N ARG A 3 4.66 -10.69 -4.65
CA ARG A 3 3.65 -11.77 -4.63
C ARG A 3 3.01 -11.93 -3.24
N ALA A 4 3.82 -11.83 -2.19
CA ALA A 4 3.33 -11.91 -0.81
C ALA A 4 2.45 -10.70 -0.46
N THR A 5 2.80 -9.50 -0.93
CA THR A 5 1.99 -8.30 -0.79
C THR A 5 0.64 -8.45 -1.49
N ILE A 6 0.63 -8.89 -2.74
CA ILE A 6 -0.61 -9.11 -3.51
C ILE A 6 -1.48 -10.16 -2.82
N GLY A 7 -0.91 -11.31 -2.41
CA GLY A 7 -1.65 -12.35 -1.72
C GLY A 7 -2.25 -11.89 -0.39
N ASN A 8 -1.51 -11.09 0.37
CA ASN A 8 -1.97 -10.53 1.64
C ASN A 8 -3.14 -9.54 1.47
N MET A 9 -3.21 -8.85 0.35
CA MET A 9 -4.25 -7.85 0.05
C MET A 9 -5.48 -8.46 -0.63
N ALA A 10 -5.63 -9.78 -0.61
CA ALA A 10 -6.79 -10.45 -1.22
C ALA A 10 -8.14 -9.90 -0.74
N PRO A 11 -8.39 -9.63 0.56
CA PRO A 11 -9.63 -9.03 1.01
C PRO A 11 -9.92 -7.65 0.39
N GLU A 12 -8.89 -6.83 0.17
CA GLU A 12 -9.02 -5.47 -0.38
C GLU A 12 -9.50 -5.49 -1.84
N TYR A 13 -9.11 -6.48 -2.63
CA TYR A 13 -9.61 -6.64 -3.99
C TYR A 13 -10.75 -7.66 -4.13
N GLY A 14 -11.34 -8.09 -3.00
CA GLY A 14 -12.55 -8.89 -2.97
C GLY A 14 -12.35 -10.39 -3.19
N ALA A 15 -11.14 -10.91 -3.01
CA ALA A 15 -10.83 -12.34 -3.10
C ALA A 15 -10.66 -12.97 -1.72
N THR A 16 -10.78 -14.30 -1.66
CA THR A 16 -10.51 -15.07 -0.43
C THR A 16 -9.01 -15.27 -0.24
N MET A 17 -8.25 -15.42 -1.33
CA MET A 17 -6.80 -15.58 -1.33
C MET A 17 -6.20 -15.13 -2.66
N GLY A 18 -4.90 -14.83 -2.65
CA GLY A 18 -4.06 -14.72 -3.83
C GLY A 18 -3.09 -15.89 -3.86
N PHE A 19 -2.99 -16.56 -4.99
CA PHE A 19 -2.09 -17.70 -5.18
C PHE A 19 -1.05 -17.39 -6.25
N PHE A 20 0.18 -17.78 -5.98
CA PHE A 20 1.28 -17.72 -6.93
C PHE A 20 1.99 -19.08 -6.98
N PRO A 21 2.48 -19.50 -8.15
CA PRO A 21 3.28 -20.71 -8.27
C PRO A 21 4.53 -20.68 -7.39
N ILE A 22 4.94 -21.84 -6.92
CA ILE A 22 6.16 -22.03 -6.13
C ILE A 22 7.32 -22.26 -7.10
N ASP A 23 8.32 -21.36 -7.04
CA ASP A 23 9.47 -21.36 -7.94
C ASP A 23 10.76 -20.88 -7.23
N ALA A 24 11.81 -20.64 -7.99
CA ALA A 24 13.08 -20.16 -7.47
C ALA A 24 12.96 -18.84 -6.69
N GLU A 25 11.99 -17.97 -7.02
CA GLU A 25 11.78 -16.72 -6.28
C GLU A 25 11.27 -16.99 -4.85
N CYS A 26 10.57 -18.10 -4.64
CA CYS A 26 10.18 -18.51 -3.29
C CYS A 26 11.40 -18.91 -2.46
N THR A 27 12.36 -19.64 -3.03
CA THR A 27 13.61 -20.00 -2.35
C THR A 27 14.49 -18.78 -2.10
N ASN A 28 14.54 -17.84 -3.04
CA ASN A 28 15.24 -16.57 -2.85
C ASN A 28 14.65 -15.77 -1.69
N TYR A 29 13.33 -15.71 -1.59
CA TYR A 29 12.64 -15.06 -0.47
C TYR A 29 12.95 -15.76 0.87
N LEU A 30 12.89 -17.09 0.92
CA LEU A 30 13.22 -17.84 2.14
C LEU A 30 14.65 -17.59 2.59
N ARG A 31 15.61 -17.52 1.67
CA ARG A 31 17.01 -17.20 1.94
C ARG A 31 17.18 -15.78 2.46
N ALA A 32 16.55 -14.81 1.80
CA ALA A 32 16.58 -13.41 2.19
C ALA A 32 15.94 -13.15 3.57
N THR A 33 15.00 -14.01 3.97
CA THR A 33 14.33 -13.95 5.29
C THR A 33 15.01 -14.84 6.35
N GLY A 34 16.22 -15.35 6.08
CA GLY A 34 17.09 -16.03 7.04
C GLY A 34 16.75 -17.49 7.31
N ARG A 35 16.13 -18.19 6.36
CA ARG A 35 15.94 -19.65 6.47
C ARG A 35 17.24 -20.37 6.14
N GLU A 36 17.48 -21.47 6.84
CA GLU A 36 18.66 -22.30 6.64
C GLU A 36 18.62 -23.01 5.27
N GLU A 37 19.76 -23.16 4.60
CA GLU A 37 19.85 -23.80 3.28
C GLU A 37 19.33 -25.24 3.30
N LYS A 38 19.51 -25.98 4.39
CA LYS A 38 18.94 -27.32 4.54
C LYS A 38 17.40 -27.31 4.45
N HIS A 39 16.76 -26.34 5.10
CA HIS A 39 15.31 -26.16 5.05
C HIS A 39 14.86 -25.79 3.65
N ILE A 40 15.57 -24.88 2.98
CA ILE A 40 15.29 -24.43 1.62
C ILE A 40 15.41 -25.60 0.64
N ALA A 41 16.46 -26.42 0.76
CA ALA A 41 16.64 -27.61 -0.08
C ALA A 41 15.51 -28.64 0.11
N THR A 42 15.06 -28.84 1.36
CA THR A 42 13.93 -29.71 1.67
C THR A 42 12.63 -29.18 1.06
N TYR A 43 12.38 -27.88 1.19
CA TYR A 43 11.23 -27.20 0.59
C TYR A 43 11.21 -27.38 -0.93
N GLU A 44 12.31 -27.12 -1.61
CA GLU A 44 12.43 -27.27 -3.05
C GLU A 44 12.23 -28.73 -3.50
N ALA A 45 12.89 -29.66 -2.84
CA ALA A 45 12.75 -31.10 -3.15
C ALA A 45 11.30 -31.58 -2.98
N TYR A 46 10.62 -31.18 -1.92
CA TYR A 46 9.24 -31.52 -1.66
C TYR A 46 8.30 -31.04 -2.77
N TYR A 47 8.36 -29.75 -3.14
CA TYR A 47 7.47 -29.23 -4.18
C TYR A 47 7.79 -29.75 -5.58
N LYS A 48 9.05 -30.10 -5.87
CA LYS A 48 9.42 -30.81 -7.10
C LYS A 48 8.84 -32.23 -7.12
N ALA A 49 8.92 -32.96 -6.01
CA ALA A 49 8.35 -34.31 -5.91
C ALA A 49 6.82 -34.31 -6.02
N GLN A 50 6.15 -33.25 -5.58
CA GLN A 50 4.70 -33.07 -5.72
C GLN A 50 4.26 -32.61 -7.13
N GLY A 51 5.18 -32.31 -8.04
CA GLY A 51 4.86 -31.72 -9.34
C GLY A 51 4.31 -30.29 -9.28
N MET A 52 4.55 -29.57 -8.17
CA MET A 52 4.03 -28.22 -7.91
C MET A 52 5.10 -27.14 -8.03
N TRP A 53 6.25 -27.47 -8.61
CA TRP A 53 7.36 -26.53 -8.77
C TRP A 53 7.35 -25.88 -10.16
N GLY A 54 7.46 -24.56 -10.16
CA GLY A 54 7.60 -23.77 -11.38
C GLY A 54 6.28 -23.18 -11.88
N ILE A 55 6.40 -22.38 -12.92
CA ILE A 55 5.29 -21.71 -13.58
C ILE A 55 4.85 -22.57 -14.75
N PRO A 56 3.59 -23.04 -14.83
CA PRO A 56 3.08 -23.72 -16.01
C PRO A 56 3.17 -22.81 -17.24
N THR A 57 3.86 -23.27 -18.28
CA THR A 57 4.10 -22.46 -19.50
C THR A 57 3.29 -22.95 -20.70
N ALA A 58 2.76 -24.18 -20.65
CA ALA A 58 1.95 -24.71 -21.72
C ALA A 58 0.56 -24.06 -21.71
N LYS A 59 0.10 -23.61 -22.87
CA LYS A 59 -1.27 -23.11 -23.02
C LYS A 59 -2.28 -24.21 -22.67
N GLY A 60 -3.23 -23.89 -21.79
CA GLY A 60 -4.22 -24.87 -21.31
C GLY A 60 -3.71 -25.84 -20.23
N ALA A 61 -2.50 -25.62 -19.69
CA ALA A 61 -2.00 -26.43 -18.58
C ALA A 61 -2.81 -26.26 -17.29
N LEU A 62 -3.51 -25.16 -17.16
CA LEU A 62 -4.43 -24.84 -16.07
C LEU A 62 -5.76 -24.40 -16.66
N GLU A 63 -6.86 -24.82 -16.02
CA GLU A 63 -8.21 -24.37 -16.36
C GLU A 63 -8.72 -23.49 -15.22
N PHE A 64 -9.19 -22.28 -15.58
CA PHE A 64 -9.73 -21.32 -14.63
C PHE A 64 -11.20 -21.06 -14.95
N THR A 65 -11.99 -20.78 -13.93
CA THR A 65 -13.39 -20.38 -14.10
C THR A 65 -13.52 -19.06 -14.87
N THR A 66 -12.60 -18.15 -14.66
CA THR A 66 -12.55 -16.85 -15.33
C THR A 66 -11.10 -16.43 -15.53
N GLU A 67 -10.78 -15.94 -16.70
CA GLU A 67 -9.48 -15.36 -17.02
C GLU A 67 -9.63 -13.84 -17.21
N MET A 68 -8.69 -13.08 -16.71
CA MET A 68 -8.64 -11.63 -16.85
C MET A 68 -7.23 -11.21 -17.23
N GLU A 69 -7.12 -10.25 -18.13
CA GLU A 69 -5.86 -9.65 -18.52
C GLU A 69 -5.78 -8.21 -18.00
N ILE A 70 -4.65 -7.85 -17.42
CA ILE A 70 -4.37 -6.49 -16.93
C ILE A 70 -3.07 -6.02 -17.56
N ASP A 71 -3.13 -4.95 -18.36
CA ASP A 71 -1.95 -4.28 -18.87
C ASP A 71 -1.31 -3.43 -17.77
N LEU A 72 -0.15 -3.85 -17.30
CA LEU A 72 0.60 -3.14 -16.26
C LEU A 72 1.10 -1.76 -16.72
N ASN A 73 1.23 -1.51 -18.03
CA ASN A 73 1.60 -0.20 -18.55
C ASN A 73 0.51 0.86 -18.32
N GLY A 74 -0.73 0.42 -18.15
CA GLY A 74 -1.86 1.30 -17.82
C GLY A 74 -1.95 1.67 -16.34
N VAL A 75 -1.09 1.12 -15.48
CA VAL A 75 -1.11 1.42 -14.04
C VAL A 75 -0.40 2.75 -13.79
N VAL A 76 -1.13 3.72 -13.30
CA VAL A 76 -0.64 5.07 -12.96
C VAL A 76 -0.63 5.28 -11.45
N PRO A 77 0.16 6.24 -10.93
CA PRO A 77 0.15 6.58 -9.50
C PRO A 77 -1.25 6.94 -9.01
N CYS A 78 -1.70 6.26 -7.98
CA CYS A 78 -3.03 6.43 -7.43
C CYS A 78 -3.03 6.28 -5.91
N VAL A 79 -4.12 6.74 -5.30
CA VAL A 79 -4.45 6.55 -3.89
C VAL A 79 -5.83 5.91 -3.79
N SER A 80 -6.19 5.39 -2.63
CA SER A 80 -7.50 4.80 -2.37
C SER A 80 -8.17 5.47 -1.18
N GLY A 81 -9.47 5.53 -1.21
CA GLY A 81 -10.31 6.13 -0.19
C GLY A 81 -11.26 7.20 -0.76
N PRO A 82 -11.95 7.93 0.15
CA PRO A 82 -11.72 7.97 1.61
C PRO A 82 -12.35 6.83 2.40
N LYS A 83 -13.27 6.07 1.82
CA LYS A 83 -14.06 5.10 2.58
C LYS A 83 -13.58 3.66 2.44
N ARG A 84 -13.18 3.25 1.22
CA ARG A 84 -12.88 1.85 0.91
C ARG A 84 -11.58 1.73 0.11
N PRO A 85 -10.86 0.61 0.23
CA PRO A 85 -9.63 0.38 -0.55
C PRO A 85 -9.84 0.41 -2.07
N GLN A 86 -11.01 0.00 -2.55
CA GLN A 86 -11.35 0.00 -3.99
C GLN A 86 -11.75 1.38 -4.52
N ASP A 87 -11.96 2.37 -3.68
CA ASP A 87 -12.23 3.76 -4.11
C ASP A 87 -10.93 4.38 -4.64
N ARG A 88 -10.53 3.96 -5.85
CA ARG A 88 -9.27 4.38 -6.48
C ARG A 88 -9.39 5.77 -7.07
N ILE A 89 -8.40 6.61 -6.77
CA ILE A 89 -8.29 7.97 -7.31
C ILE A 89 -6.89 8.16 -7.87
N GLU A 90 -6.78 8.54 -9.12
CA GLU A 90 -5.51 8.92 -9.72
C GLU A 90 -4.98 10.21 -9.11
N VAL A 91 -3.68 10.27 -8.80
CA VAL A 91 -3.09 11.43 -8.10
C VAL A 91 -3.38 12.77 -8.78
N PRO A 92 -3.34 12.91 -10.12
CA PRO A 92 -3.69 14.17 -10.77
C PRO A 92 -5.14 14.61 -10.54
N ALA A 93 -6.06 13.67 -10.37
CA ALA A 93 -7.48 13.94 -10.15
C ALA A 93 -7.85 14.15 -8.67
N LEU A 94 -6.94 13.90 -7.74
CA LEU A 94 -7.23 13.86 -6.31
C LEU A 94 -7.88 15.14 -5.78
N LYS A 95 -7.36 16.29 -6.17
CA LYS A 95 -7.88 17.61 -5.70
C LYS A 95 -9.35 17.82 -6.11
N THR A 96 -9.67 17.58 -7.37
CA THR A 96 -11.04 17.74 -7.90
C THR A 96 -11.95 16.71 -7.25
N LYS A 97 -11.54 15.44 -7.24
CA LYS A 97 -12.34 14.36 -6.68
C LYS A 97 -12.63 14.55 -5.18
N PHE A 98 -11.66 15.06 -4.43
CA PHE A 98 -11.88 15.35 -3.01
C PHE A 98 -12.92 16.46 -2.81
N ARG A 99 -12.88 17.54 -3.61
CA ARG A 99 -13.86 18.62 -3.56
C ARG A 99 -15.26 18.14 -3.91
N ASP A 100 -15.38 17.32 -4.95
CA ASP A 100 -16.66 16.74 -5.36
C ASP A 100 -17.23 15.88 -4.22
N LEU A 101 -16.42 15.03 -3.60
CA LEU A 101 -16.81 14.20 -2.46
C LEU A 101 -17.19 15.03 -1.24
N LEU A 102 -16.50 16.15 -1.00
CA LEU A 102 -16.79 17.03 0.12
C LEU A 102 -18.23 17.58 0.02
N GLY A 103 -18.63 18.03 -1.17
CA GLY A 103 -19.98 18.56 -1.43
C GLY A 103 -21.07 17.53 -1.65
N ALA A 104 -20.72 16.33 -2.08
CA ALA A 104 -21.68 15.30 -2.41
C ALA A 104 -22.47 14.81 -1.18
N ASP A 105 -23.73 14.39 -1.41
CA ASP A 105 -24.60 13.86 -0.36
C ASP A 105 -23.98 12.62 0.32
N VAL A 106 -24.21 12.49 1.62
CA VAL A 106 -23.70 11.36 2.42
C VAL A 106 -24.23 10.02 1.90
N LYS A 107 -25.50 9.97 1.41
CA LYS A 107 -26.09 8.77 0.82
C LYS A 107 -25.43 8.39 -0.50
N ALA A 108 -24.93 9.39 -1.24
CA ALA A 108 -24.15 9.20 -2.46
C ALA A 108 -22.65 8.92 -2.21
N GLY A 109 -22.27 8.74 -0.97
CA GLY A 109 -20.90 8.45 -0.59
C GLY A 109 -20.03 9.67 -0.28
N GLY A 110 -20.59 10.87 -0.35
CA GLY A 110 -19.91 12.12 -0.01
C GLY A 110 -19.91 12.46 1.47
N PHE A 111 -19.51 13.68 1.80
CA PHE A 111 -19.43 14.22 3.16
C PHE A 111 -20.55 15.21 3.49
N GLY A 112 -21.35 15.64 2.53
CA GLY A 112 -22.47 16.55 2.71
C GLY A 112 -22.07 17.96 3.19
N LYS A 113 -20.87 18.43 2.81
CA LYS A 113 -20.28 19.68 3.28
C LYS A 113 -20.02 20.65 2.11
N ALA A 114 -21.08 21.07 1.45
CA ALA A 114 -21.00 21.84 0.20
C ALA A 114 -20.14 23.12 0.26
N ASP A 115 -20.00 23.79 1.42
CA ASP A 115 -19.34 25.08 1.55
C ASP A 115 -18.29 25.14 2.65
N SER A 116 -17.60 24.03 2.94
CA SER A 116 -16.81 23.92 4.16
C SER A 116 -15.35 24.02 3.92
N PHE A 117 -14.59 24.57 3.38
CA PHE A 117 -13.15 24.81 3.57
C PHE A 117 -12.89 25.85 4.68
N LYS A 118 -13.71 25.78 5.74
CA LYS A 118 -13.59 26.75 6.83
C LYS A 118 -12.32 26.49 7.63
N PRO A 119 -11.42 27.47 7.75
CA PRO A 119 -10.24 27.32 8.58
C PRO A 119 -10.63 27.29 10.07
N ALA A 120 -9.92 26.49 10.84
CA ALA A 120 -10.00 26.48 12.28
C ALA A 120 -8.58 26.57 12.88
N GLU A 121 -8.38 27.45 13.82
CA GLU A 121 -7.11 27.52 14.57
C GLU A 121 -7.05 26.34 15.54
N VAL A 122 -5.92 25.67 15.58
CA VAL A 122 -5.65 24.54 16.48
C VAL A 122 -4.34 24.72 17.22
N VAL A 123 -4.30 24.26 18.47
CA VAL A 123 -3.05 24.23 19.24
C VAL A 123 -2.35 22.91 18.92
N VAL A 124 -1.24 22.97 18.21
CA VAL A 124 -0.45 21.80 17.80
C VAL A 124 0.45 21.30 18.92
N ASN A 125 0.98 22.23 19.71
CA ASN A 125 1.82 21.91 20.86
C ASN A 125 1.49 22.83 22.02
N SER A 126 0.76 22.31 22.99
CA SER A 126 0.32 23.07 24.18
C SER A 126 1.47 23.56 25.08
N LYS A 127 2.62 22.85 25.06
CA LYS A 127 3.79 23.26 25.86
C LYS A 127 4.57 24.40 25.24
N ALA A 128 4.51 24.54 23.91
CA ALA A 128 5.24 25.57 23.16
C ALA A 128 4.30 26.66 22.58
N ASP A 129 3.01 26.58 22.88
CA ASP A 129 1.96 27.47 22.35
C ASP A 129 2.00 27.60 20.82
N VAL A 130 2.36 26.51 20.14
CA VAL A 130 2.38 26.44 18.68
C VAL A 130 0.98 26.24 18.15
N LYS A 131 0.50 27.22 17.42
CA LYS A 131 -0.80 27.20 16.77
C LYS A 131 -0.64 27.05 15.26
N ASP A 132 -1.62 26.44 14.63
CA ASP A 132 -1.71 26.33 13.18
C ASP A 132 -3.18 26.30 12.75
N THR A 133 -3.41 26.39 11.45
CA THR A 133 -4.76 26.41 10.88
C THR A 133 -5.02 25.12 10.12
N ILE A 134 -6.12 24.47 10.42
CA ILE A 134 -6.62 23.31 9.69
C ILE A 134 -7.89 23.66 8.90
N THR A 135 -8.09 22.97 7.80
CA THR A 135 -9.32 23.05 7.00
C THR A 135 -9.80 21.63 6.67
N ASP A 136 -11.00 21.52 6.13
CA ASP A 136 -11.40 20.25 5.52
C ASP A 136 -10.40 19.85 4.43
N GLY A 137 -9.90 18.63 4.50
CA GLY A 137 -8.85 18.12 3.63
C GLY A 137 -7.42 18.26 4.17
N SER A 138 -7.21 18.89 5.32
CA SER A 138 -5.91 18.87 5.97
C SER A 138 -5.48 17.46 6.33
N VAL A 139 -4.24 17.12 6.00
CA VAL A 139 -3.64 15.83 6.42
C VAL A 139 -3.21 15.95 7.87
N LEU A 140 -3.78 15.16 8.75
CA LEU A 140 -3.47 15.15 10.19
C LEU A 140 -2.58 13.96 10.58
N ILE A 141 -2.64 12.86 9.84
CA ILE A 141 -1.86 11.66 10.08
C ILE A 141 -1.21 11.23 8.76
N ALA A 142 0.09 11.01 8.79
CA ALA A 142 0.86 10.39 7.73
C ALA A 142 1.64 9.22 8.33
N ALA A 143 1.19 8.01 8.07
CA ALA A 143 1.75 6.82 8.70
C ALA A 143 2.05 5.74 7.67
N ILE A 144 3.20 5.07 7.84
CA ILE A 144 3.47 3.79 7.22
C ILE A 144 3.43 2.76 8.35
N THR A 145 2.32 2.04 8.42
CA THR A 145 2.12 0.98 9.41
C THR A 145 1.62 -0.25 8.67
N SER A 146 2.27 -1.38 8.85
CA SER A 146 1.83 -2.55 8.12
C SER A 146 2.36 -3.85 8.70
N CYS A 147 1.74 -4.95 8.27
CA CYS A 147 2.22 -6.29 8.47
C CYS A 147 3.47 -6.57 7.61
N THR A 148 4.10 -7.72 7.82
CA THR A 148 5.32 -8.16 7.12
C THR A 148 5.20 -8.03 5.59
N ASN A 149 4.12 -8.51 5.01
CA ASN A 149 3.98 -8.64 3.56
C ASN A 149 3.79 -7.31 2.84
N THR A 150 3.22 -6.30 3.50
CA THR A 150 3.01 -4.96 2.94
C THR A 150 4.15 -3.99 3.29
N SER A 151 5.00 -4.33 4.25
CA SER A 151 6.25 -3.63 4.55
C SER A 151 7.38 -4.09 3.62
N ASN A 152 7.16 -3.95 2.30
CA ASN A 152 8.15 -4.32 1.30
C ASN A 152 9.43 -3.50 1.47
N PRO A 153 10.62 -4.13 1.68
CA PRO A 153 11.87 -3.42 1.93
C PRO A 153 12.22 -2.40 0.85
N SER A 154 11.97 -2.70 -0.42
CA SER A 154 12.25 -1.78 -1.53
C SER A 154 11.43 -0.50 -1.43
N VAL A 155 10.14 -0.61 -1.11
CA VAL A 155 9.23 0.53 -0.94
C VAL A 155 9.60 1.34 0.30
N MET A 156 9.96 0.66 1.40
CA MET A 156 10.41 1.31 2.64
C MET A 156 11.71 2.10 2.44
N LEU A 157 12.67 1.53 1.73
CA LEU A 157 13.90 2.22 1.36
C LEU A 157 13.64 3.41 0.43
N ALA A 158 12.74 3.27 -0.54
CA ALA A 158 12.34 4.36 -1.43
C ALA A 158 11.70 5.51 -0.65
N ALA A 159 10.83 5.22 0.32
CA ALA A 159 10.24 6.22 1.20
C ALA A 159 11.30 6.95 2.04
N GLY A 160 12.26 6.21 2.62
CA GLY A 160 13.37 6.77 3.38
C GLY A 160 14.28 7.66 2.52
N LEU A 161 14.60 7.24 1.31
CA LEU A 161 15.40 8.04 0.36
C LEU A 161 14.66 9.30 -0.09
N LEU A 162 13.35 9.22 -0.31
CA LEU A 162 12.51 10.38 -0.63
C LEU A 162 12.54 11.39 0.51
N ALA A 163 12.33 10.93 1.75
CA ALA A 163 12.40 11.77 2.93
C ALA A 163 13.77 12.44 3.09
N LYS A 164 14.87 11.69 2.92
CA LYS A 164 16.24 12.23 2.95
C LYS A 164 16.44 13.32 1.91
N LYS A 165 15.98 13.12 0.68
CA LYS A 165 16.09 14.12 -0.39
C LYS A 165 15.22 15.35 -0.12
N ALA A 166 14.04 15.17 0.45
CA ALA A 166 13.15 16.26 0.82
C ALA A 166 13.79 17.16 1.90
N VAL A 167 14.33 16.56 2.95
CA VAL A 167 15.05 17.28 4.02
C VAL A 167 16.27 18.02 3.47
N ALA A 168 17.04 17.41 2.59
CA ALA A 168 18.19 18.06 1.94
C ALA A 168 17.79 19.29 1.09
N LYS A 169 16.55 19.34 0.61
CA LYS A 169 15.96 20.51 -0.08
C LYS A 169 15.30 21.51 0.87
N GLY A 170 15.44 21.34 2.18
CA GLY A 170 14.86 22.24 3.19
C GLY A 170 13.37 22.03 3.46
N LEU A 171 12.76 21.00 2.92
CA LEU A 171 11.36 20.68 3.20
C LEU A 171 11.19 20.18 4.64
N LYS A 172 10.12 20.59 5.28
CA LYS A 172 9.76 20.20 6.65
C LYS A 172 8.32 19.68 6.66
N VAL A 173 8.05 18.74 7.56
CA VAL A 173 6.69 18.29 7.82
C VAL A 173 5.92 19.41 8.50
N ASN A 174 4.68 19.64 8.09
CA ASN A 174 3.80 20.58 8.75
C ASN A 174 3.57 20.14 10.21
N PRO A 175 3.67 21.01 11.22
CA PRO A 175 3.49 20.67 12.63
C PRO A 175 2.15 20.00 12.98
N ILE A 176 1.11 20.23 12.19
CA ILE A 176 -0.21 19.57 12.40
C ILE A 176 -0.19 18.08 12.03
N VAL A 177 0.80 17.62 11.27
CA VAL A 177 0.86 16.25 10.78
C VAL A 177 1.58 15.35 11.77
N LYS A 178 0.86 14.39 12.33
CA LYS A 178 1.49 13.30 13.09
C LYS A 178 2.03 12.25 12.13
N SER A 179 3.36 12.15 12.04
CA SER A 179 4.03 11.15 11.24
C SER A 179 4.43 9.95 12.08
N SER A 180 4.30 8.75 11.55
CA SER A 180 4.83 7.53 12.17
C SER A 180 5.30 6.53 11.12
N LEU A 181 6.28 5.71 11.53
CA LEU A 181 6.83 4.62 10.74
C LEU A 181 6.93 3.41 11.67
N ALA A 182 6.10 2.42 11.42
CA ALA A 182 6.03 1.20 12.23
C ALA A 182 5.96 -0.02 11.30
N PRO A 183 7.11 -0.49 10.76
CA PRO A 183 7.14 -1.70 9.96
C PRO A 183 6.74 -2.90 10.82
N GLY A 184 5.92 -3.80 10.25
CA GLY A 184 5.35 -4.95 10.97
C GLY A 184 6.30 -6.14 11.12
N SER A 185 7.54 -6.06 10.66
CA SER A 185 8.46 -7.17 10.60
C SER A 185 9.91 -6.74 10.78
N ARG A 186 10.76 -7.73 11.08
CA ARG A 186 12.24 -7.59 11.09
C ARG A 186 12.86 -7.86 9.72
N VAL A 187 12.08 -8.20 8.73
CA VAL A 187 12.53 -8.43 7.35
C VAL A 187 12.89 -7.13 6.68
#